data_5b8fe90b8c5a7d5652bc666cd6df56e1
#
_entry.id   5b8fe90b8c5a7d5652bc666cd6df56e1
#
_cell.length_a   1.000
_cell.length_b   1.000
_cell.length_c   1.000
_cell.angle_alpha   90.00
_cell.angle_beta   90.00
_cell.angle_gamma   90.00
#
_symmetry.space_group_name_H-M   'P 1'
#
loop_
_entity.id
_entity.type
_entity.pdbx_description
1 polymer ?
#
loop_
_entity_poly.entity_id
_entity_poly.type
_entity_poly.pdbx_seq_one_letter_code
_entity_poly.pdbx_strand_id
1 'polypeptide(L)'
;MAKLTKTERGVGTEYIAGLEKGLAVIEAFGQRQSALTVTEASEVVGISRAAARRCLLTLQHLGYAEYDGKYYRLSPRVLRLGHAYVNSSPLPRFVQPIIEATSERTQRSMSVAVLDESEVLVIARALVRRSLSSGLGIGSRLPAYCSANGRALLSEWSDADIQRLLKQAPIRRLTAYTKTNGSDILKEIRAVRTQGYALNDQEVEIGVRTIAVPVRSRSGQIVASLSMSAPPEGSDSKNLIKLLPEVDAARSRIEATL
;
A
#
# COMPACT_ATOMS: atom_id res chain seq x y z
N MET A 1 6.32 -7.40 15.35
CA MET A 1 6.33 -6.23 16.25
C MET A 1 7.20 -5.16 15.59
N ALA A 2 6.62 -4.29 14.79
CA ALA A 2 7.31 -3.09 14.34
C ALA A 2 7.22 -2.07 15.46
N LYS A 3 8.29 -1.90 16.24
CA LYS A 3 8.49 -0.70 17.04
C LYS A 3 8.65 0.43 16.04
N LEU A 4 7.77 1.41 16.10
CA LEU A 4 8.03 2.73 15.53
C LEU A 4 9.42 3.14 15.98
N THR A 5 10.38 3.14 15.07
CA THR A 5 11.70 3.68 15.32
C THR A 5 11.49 5.16 15.59
N LYS A 6 11.65 5.53 16.86
CA LYS A 6 11.76 6.92 17.29
C LYS A 6 12.80 7.60 16.41
N THR A 7 12.33 8.32 15.41
CA THR A 7 13.14 9.36 14.81
C THR A 7 13.29 10.39 15.93
N GLU A 8 14.44 10.41 16.60
CA GLU A 8 14.84 11.45 17.54
C GLU A 8 15.09 12.74 16.75
N ARG A 9 14.05 13.31 16.19
CA ARG A 9 13.98 14.74 15.97
C ARG A 9 13.40 15.29 17.27
N GLY A 10 14.10 16.22 17.88
CA GLY A 10 13.64 16.95 19.07
C GLY A 10 12.23 17.47 18.83
N VAL A 11 11.25 16.69 19.24
CA VAL A 11 9.85 17.05 19.16
C VAL A 11 9.64 17.98 20.35
N GLY A 12 9.70 19.29 20.07
CA GLY A 12 9.43 20.33 21.05
C GLY A 12 8.00 20.26 21.57
N THR A 13 7.62 21.26 22.34
CA THR A 13 6.30 21.46 22.96
C THR A 13 5.11 21.41 21.99
N GLU A 14 5.35 21.37 20.67
CA GLU A 14 4.35 21.35 19.60
C GLU A 14 3.82 19.95 19.25
N TYR A 15 4.40 18.87 19.80
CA TYR A 15 3.99 17.50 19.50
C TYR A 15 2.87 17.00 20.42
N ILE A 16 1.76 16.56 19.84
CA ILE A 16 0.61 16.06 20.60
C ILE A 16 0.66 14.53 20.65
N ALA A 17 1.33 13.97 21.65
CA ALA A 17 1.44 12.53 21.86
C ALA A 17 0.06 11.81 21.99
N GLY A 18 -0.99 12.54 22.35
CA GLY A 18 -2.36 12.02 22.36
C GLY A 18 -2.90 11.72 20.97
N LEU A 19 -2.59 12.58 19.99
CA LEU A 19 -2.98 12.40 18.59
C LEU A 19 -2.26 11.21 17.95
N GLU A 20 -0.94 11.10 18.17
CA GLU A 20 -0.14 9.94 17.73
C GLU A 20 -0.78 8.62 18.19
N LYS A 21 -1.06 8.51 19.50
CA LYS A 21 -1.65 7.32 20.08
C LYS A 21 -3.06 7.04 19.53
N GLY A 22 -3.83 8.08 19.30
CA GLY A 22 -5.18 7.98 18.74
C GLY A 22 -5.16 7.42 17.31
N LEU A 23 -4.27 7.90 16.45
CA LEU A 23 -4.07 7.40 15.10
C LEU A 23 -3.56 5.97 15.10
N ALA A 24 -2.54 5.65 15.92
CA ALA A 24 -2.02 4.29 16.06
C ALA A 24 -3.09 3.28 16.54
N VAL A 25 -4.03 3.72 17.40
CA VAL A 25 -5.16 2.89 17.82
C VAL A 25 -6.13 2.64 16.67
N ILE A 26 -6.40 3.63 15.80
CA ILE A 26 -7.24 3.44 14.60
C ILE A 26 -6.58 2.41 13.66
N GLU A 27 -5.28 2.54 13.40
CA GLU A 27 -4.51 1.66 12.52
C GLU A 27 -4.36 0.23 13.06
N ALA A 28 -4.49 0.03 14.38
CA ALA A 28 -4.45 -1.29 15.00
C ALA A 28 -5.64 -2.19 14.60
N PHE A 29 -6.77 -1.59 14.23
CA PHE A 29 -7.90 -2.35 13.71
C PHE A 29 -7.58 -2.91 12.31
N GLY A 30 -7.99 -4.13 12.05
CA GLY A 30 -7.76 -4.78 10.75
C GLY A 30 -6.42 -5.49 10.61
N GLN A 31 -5.44 -5.28 11.49
CA GLN A 31 -4.16 -6.00 11.45
C GLN A 31 -4.28 -7.46 11.86
N ARG A 32 -5.17 -7.79 12.79
CA ARG A 32 -5.39 -9.16 13.32
C ARG A 32 -6.87 -9.49 13.50
N GLN A 33 -7.69 -8.51 13.89
CA GLN A 33 -9.11 -8.70 14.21
C GLN A 33 -9.91 -7.45 13.83
N SER A 34 -11.15 -7.65 13.45
CA SER A 34 -12.10 -6.57 13.15
C SER A 34 -12.62 -5.86 14.39
N ALA A 35 -12.32 -6.37 15.60
CA ALA A 35 -12.72 -5.83 16.88
C ALA A 35 -11.58 -5.99 17.89
N LEU A 36 -11.39 -5.02 18.77
CA LEU A 36 -10.34 -5.02 19.79
C LEU A 36 -10.89 -4.73 21.16
N THR A 37 -10.37 -5.43 22.18
CA THR A 37 -10.48 -5.02 23.57
C THR A 37 -9.44 -3.94 23.91
N VAL A 38 -9.59 -3.27 25.04
CA VAL A 38 -8.58 -2.31 25.55
C VAL A 38 -7.20 -2.96 25.67
N THR A 39 -7.16 -4.21 26.13
CA THR A 39 -5.90 -4.96 26.30
C THR A 39 -5.23 -5.22 24.98
N GLU A 40 -5.95 -5.74 23.99
CA GLU A 40 -5.42 -6.03 22.66
C GLU A 40 -4.95 -4.75 21.94
N ALA A 41 -5.70 -3.65 22.03
CA ALA A 41 -5.28 -2.36 21.50
C ALA A 41 -3.98 -1.86 22.17
N SER A 42 -3.88 -2.01 23.48
CA SER A 42 -2.67 -1.67 24.26
C SER A 42 -1.45 -2.48 23.79
N GLU A 43 -1.61 -3.78 23.58
CA GLU A 43 -0.54 -4.69 23.15
C GLU A 43 -0.10 -4.45 21.69
N VAL A 44 -1.06 -4.26 20.79
CA VAL A 44 -0.77 -4.00 19.36
C VAL A 44 -0.02 -2.68 19.19
N VAL A 45 -0.49 -1.62 19.86
CA VAL A 45 0.10 -0.28 19.73
C VAL A 45 1.37 -0.10 20.59
N GLY A 46 1.55 -0.92 21.64
CA GLY A 46 2.68 -0.79 22.57
C GLY A 46 2.53 0.37 23.54
N ILE A 47 1.30 0.75 23.91
CA ILE A 47 0.98 1.81 24.87
C ILE A 47 0.34 1.24 26.14
N SER A 48 0.28 2.02 27.23
CA SER A 48 -0.39 1.56 28.45
C SER A 48 -1.89 1.33 28.24
N ARG A 49 -2.48 0.37 28.99
CA ARG A 49 -3.93 0.13 28.96
C ARG A 49 -4.75 1.38 29.25
N ALA A 50 -4.29 2.24 30.17
CA ALA A 50 -4.95 3.50 30.48
C ALA A 50 -4.95 4.46 29.27
N ALA A 51 -3.85 4.52 28.50
CA ALA A 51 -3.77 5.32 27.29
C ALA A 51 -4.67 4.73 26.18
N ALA A 52 -4.59 3.43 25.94
CA ALA A 52 -5.45 2.75 24.96
C ALA A 52 -6.95 2.96 25.27
N ARG A 53 -7.36 2.81 26.54
CA ARG A 53 -8.73 3.06 26.97
C ARG A 53 -9.16 4.50 26.71
N ARG A 54 -8.32 5.50 27.00
CA ARG A 54 -8.68 6.91 26.72
C ARG A 54 -8.83 7.17 25.23
N CYS A 55 -7.96 6.62 24.38
CA CYS A 55 -8.09 6.73 22.93
C CYS A 55 -9.38 6.09 22.43
N LEU A 56 -9.69 4.86 22.84
CA LEU A 56 -10.90 4.13 22.44
C LEU A 56 -12.18 4.84 22.89
N LEU A 57 -12.24 5.36 24.12
CA LEU A 57 -13.37 6.15 24.61
C LEU A 57 -13.54 7.44 23.83
N THR A 58 -12.43 8.12 23.48
CA THR A 58 -12.48 9.33 22.65
C THR A 58 -13.02 9.01 21.25
N LEU A 59 -12.53 7.93 20.62
CA LEU A 59 -13.03 7.48 19.32
C LEU A 59 -14.52 7.11 19.37
N GLN A 60 -14.96 6.46 20.43
CA GLN A 60 -16.37 6.14 20.66
C GLN A 60 -17.20 7.43 20.82
N HIS A 61 -16.76 8.36 21.66
CA HIS A 61 -17.47 9.64 21.88
C HIS A 61 -17.58 10.46 20.59
N LEU A 62 -16.53 10.44 19.76
CA LEU A 62 -16.53 11.11 18.45
C LEU A 62 -17.27 10.33 17.37
N GLY A 63 -17.75 9.12 17.65
CA GLY A 63 -18.48 8.26 16.73
C GLY A 63 -17.60 7.54 15.70
N TYR A 64 -16.28 7.48 15.89
CA TYR A 64 -15.35 6.71 15.05
C TYR A 64 -15.25 5.23 15.46
N ALA A 65 -15.68 4.90 16.69
CA ALA A 65 -15.75 3.54 17.17
C ALA A 65 -17.08 3.27 17.86
N GLU A 66 -17.50 2.01 17.83
CA GLU A 66 -18.64 1.44 18.54
C GLU A 66 -18.15 0.48 19.62
N TYR A 67 -18.89 0.34 20.73
CA TYR A 67 -18.56 -0.53 21.85
C TYR A 67 -19.75 -1.39 22.22
N ASP A 68 -19.56 -2.72 22.27
CA ASP A 68 -20.61 -3.69 22.56
C ASP A 68 -20.64 -4.18 24.03
N GLY A 69 -19.87 -3.54 24.90
CA GLY A 69 -19.67 -3.96 26.31
C GLY A 69 -18.35 -4.69 26.54
N LYS A 70 -17.70 -5.21 25.50
CA LYS A 70 -16.42 -5.92 25.56
C LYS A 70 -15.44 -5.50 24.48
N TYR A 71 -15.91 -5.36 23.25
CA TYR A 71 -15.09 -5.05 22.06
C TYR A 71 -15.42 -3.68 21.49
N TYR A 72 -14.39 -3.02 21.00
CA TYR A 72 -14.50 -1.84 20.14
C TYR A 72 -14.39 -2.27 18.69
N ARG A 73 -15.17 -1.60 17.80
CA ARG A 73 -15.13 -1.75 16.35
C ARG A 73 -15.10 -0.38 15.71
N LEU A 74 -14.37 -0.22 14.59
CA LEU A 74 -14.44 1.03 13.84
C LEU A 74 -15.84 1.19 13.23
N SER A 75 -16.38 2.40 13.34
CA SER A 75 -17.59 2.77 12.62
C SER A 75 -17.27 3.19 11.18
N PRO A 76 -18.25 3.21 10.26
CA PRO A 76 -18.05 3.73 8.90
C PRO A 76 -17.55 5.17 8.85
N ARG A 77 -17.66 5.93 9.93
CA ARG A 77 -17.19 7.32 10.03
C ARG A 77 -15.68 7.45 9.79
N VAL A 78 -14.89 6.40 10.05
CA VAL A 78 -13.44 6.39 9.80
C VAL A 78 -13.10 6.60 8.32
N LEU A 79 -13.99 6.20 7.40
CA LEU A 79 -13.80 6.41 5.95
C LEU A 79 -13.70 7.89 5.57
N ARG A 80 -14.22 8.80 6.41
CA ARG A 80 -14.08 10.25 6.19
C ARG A 80 -12.63 10.73 6.22
N LEU A 81 -11.75 10.05 6.98
CA LEU A 81 -10.32 10.37 7.04
C LEU A 81 -9.65 10.03 5.70
N GLY A 82 -9.91 8.84 5.15
CA GLY A 82 -9.41 8.46 3.83
C GLY A 82 -10.01 9.32 2.71
N HIS A 83 -11.31 9.64 2.79
CA HIS A 83 -11.97 10.52 1.84
C HIS A 83 -11.39 11.95 1.83
N ALA A 84 -10.98 12.46 3.00
CA ALA A 84 -10.30 13.74 3.08
C ALA A 84 -8.99 13.74 2.28
N TYR A 85 -8.21 12.66 2.34
CA TYR A 85 -7.01 12.49 1.51
C TYR A 85 -7.34 12.48 0.02
N VAL A 86 -8.28 11.65 -0.42
CA VAL A 86 -8.66 11.52 -1.84
C VAL A 86 -9.13 12.85 -2.42
N ASN A 87 -9.86 13.67 -1.63
CA ASN A 87 -10.34 14.96 -2.07
C ASN A 87 -9.29 16.08 -2.05
N SER A 88 -8.34 16.02 -1.12
CA SER A 88 -7.30 17.04 -0.96
C SER A 88 -6.06 16.76 -1.81
N SER A 89 -5.82 15.49 -2.18
CA SER A 89 -4.66 15.11 -2.99
C SER A 89 -4.99 15.17 -4.48
N PRO A 90 -4.19 15.89 -5.28
CA PRO A 90 -4.42 15.98 -6.73
C PRO A 90 -4.19 14.62 -7.42
N LEU A 91 -3.21 13.83 -6.99
CA LEU A 91 -2.82 12.60 -7.67
C LEU A 91 -3.96 11.57 -7.81
N PRO A 92 -4.67 11.11 -6.74
CA PRO A 92 -5.79 10.19 -6.89
C PRO A 92 -6.87 10.71 -7.84
N ARG A 93 -7.17 12.01 -7.76
CA ARG A 93 -8.20 12.66 -8.56
C ARG A 93 -7.87 12.64 -10.06
N PHE A 94 -6.60 12.88 -10.45
CA PHE A 94 -6.19 12.88 -11.85
C PHE A 94 -6.02 11.46 -12.40
N VAL A 95 -5.54 10.51 -11.61
CA VAL A 95 -5.26 9.17 -12.10
C VAL A 95 -6.51 8.32 -12.25
N GLN A 96 -7.53 8.51 -11.40
CA GLN A 96 -8.73 7.66 -11.36
C GLN A 96 -9.43 7.55 -12.73
N PRO A 97 -9.79 8.64 -13.44
CA PRO A 97 -10.45 8.52 -14.75
C PRO A 97 -9.58 7.81 -15.80
N ILE A 98 -8.25 7.98 -15.73
CA ILE A 98 -7.32 7.37 -16.69
C ILE A 98 -7.28 5.85 -16.50
N ILE A 99 -7.17 5.38 -15.25
CA ILE A 99 -7.13 3.95 -14.96
C ILE A 99 -8.49 3.28 -15.19
N GLU A 100 -9.61 3.97 -14.94
CA GLU A 100 -10.96 3.46 -15.23
C GLU A 100 -11.15 3.23 -16.74
N ALA A 101 -10.89 4.23 -17.56
CA ALA A 101 -11.01 4.13 -19.02
C ALA A 101 -10.09 3.05 -19.59
N THR A 102 -8.86 2.90 -19.05
CA THR A 102 -7.93 1.87 -19.49
C THR A 102 -8.37 0.48 -19.03
N SER A 103 -8.85 0.36 -17.79
CA SER A 103 -9.38 -0.89 -17.23
C SER A 103 -10.59 -1.41 -18.02
N GLU A 104 -11.53 -0.53 -18.35
CA GLU A 104 -12.70 -0.87 -19.16
C GLU A 104 -12.30 -1.36 -20.55
N ARG A 105 -11.38 -0.68 -21.22
CA ARG A 105 -10.92 -1.04 -22.56
C ARG A 105 -10.13 -2.35 -22.57
N THR A 106 -9.26 -2.55 -21.59
CA THR A 106 -8.38 -3.74 -21.53
C THR A 106 -9.01 -4.93 -20.82
N GLN A 107 -10.13 -4.72 -20.12
CA GLN A 107 -10.76 -5.71 -19.25
C GLN A 107 -9.76 -6.25 -18.21
N ARG A 108 -8.92 -5.36 -17.65
CA ARG A 108 -7.89 -5.66 -16.64
C ARG A 108 -8.00 -4.69 -15.48
N SER A 109 -7.85 -5.21 -14.27
CA SER A 109 -7.80 -4.35 -13.07
C SER A 109 -6.50 -3.55 -13.04
N MET A 110 -6.61 -2.29 -12.66
CA MET A 110 -5.48 -1.37 -12.51
C MET A 110 -5.43 -0.77 -11.12
N SER A 111 -4.23 -0.42 -10.66
CA SER A 111 -4.05 0.35 -9.43
C SER A 111 -2.87 1.31 -9.52
N VAL A 112 -3.00 2.41 -8.77
CA VAL A 112 -1.90 3.35 -8.52
C VAL A 112 -1.56 3.29 -7.05
N ALA A 113 -0.28 3.20 -6.75
CA ALA A 113 0.22 3.09 -5.39
C ALA A 113 1.42 4.01 -5.15
N VAL A 114 1.59 4.41 -3.91
CA VAL A 114 2.73 5.18 -3.41
C VAL A 114 3.50 4.37 -2.37
N LEU A 115 4.77 4.73 -2.16
CA LEU A 115 5.57 4.10 -1.12
C LEU A 115 5.23 4.73 0.25
N ASP A 116 5.00 3.89 1.23
CA ASP A 116 4.78 4.28 2.62
C ASP A 116 5.64 3.37 3.51
N GLU A 117 6.77 3.89 3.96
CA GLU A 117 7.83 3.15 4.66
C GLU A 117 8.33 1.94 3.83
N SER A 118 8.06 0.71 4.29
CA SER A 118 8.46 -0.55 3.63
C SER A 118 7.32 -1.21 2.84
N GLU A 119 6.18 -0.53 2.73
CA GLU A 119 4.99 -1.02 2.06
C GLU A 119 4.55 -0.05 0.97
N VAL A 120 3.72 -0.53 0.07
CA VAL A 120 3.01 0.31 -0.88
C VAL A 120 1.58 0.50 -0.41
N LEU A 121 1.09 1.73 -0.52
CA LEU A 121 -0.28 2.11 -0.23
C LEU A 121 -1.02 2.35 -1.54
N VAL A 122 -2.11 1.62 -1.77
CA VAL A 122 -2.97 1.79 -2.94
C VAL A 122 -3.82 3.05 -2.77
N ILE A 123 -3.65 4.03 -3.67
CA ILE A 123 -4.33 5.33 -3.61
C ILE A 123 -5.41 5.51 -4.67
N ALA A 124 -5.39 4.72 -5.75
CA ALA A 124 -6.43 4.70 -6.77
C ALA A 124 -6.56 3.28 -7.35
N ARG A 125 -7.77 2.88 -7.72
CA ARG A 125 -8.03 1.54 -8.25
C ARG A 125 -9.22 1.50 -9.20
N ALA A 126 -9.05 0.75 -10.30
CA ALA A 126 -10.12 0.37 -11.22
C ALA A 126 -10.22 -1.16 -11.27
N LEU A 127 -11.41 -1.70 -10.98
CA LEU A 127 -11.67 -3.13 -10.91
C LEU A 127 -12.54 -3.58 -12.07
N VAL A 128 -12.20 -4.69 -12.67
CA VAL A 128 -13.10 -5.42 -13.58
C VAL A 128 -14.00 -6.35 -12.76
N ARG A 129 -15.29 -6.41 -13.10
CA ARG A 129 -16.30 -7.20 -12.38
C ARG A 129 -15.97 -8.69 -12.18
N ARG A 130 -15.05 -9.24 -12.97
CA ARG A 130 -14.60 -10.66 -12.89
C ARG A 130 -13.23 -10.82 -12.25
N SER A 131 -12.67 -9.78 -11.63
CA SER A 131 -11.36 -9.89 -10.97
C SER A 131 -11.49 -10.72 -9.70
N LEU A 132 -10.78 -11.84 -9.67
CA LEU A 132 -10.63 -12.69 -8.48
C LEU A 132 -9.66 -12.08 -7.44
N SER A 133 -9.11 -10.88 -7.71
CA SER A 133 -8.19 -10.26 -6.77
C SER A 133 -8.93 -9.91 -5.48
N SER A 134 -8.68 -10.73 -4.49
CA SER A 134 -9.23 -10.69 -3.17
C SER A 134 -8.99 -9.34 -2.51
N GLY A 135 -10.07 -8.66 -2.15
CA GLY A 135 -10.10 -7.71 -1.06
C GLY A 135 -9.20 -6.47 -1.12
N LEU A 136 -8.29 -6.34 -2.09
CA LEU A 136 -7.47 -5.15 -2.22
C LEU A 136 -8.33 -3.96 -2.67
N GLY A 137 -8.33 -2.89 -1.90
CA GLY A 137 -9.04 -1.63 -2.18
C GLY A 137 -8.13 -0.42 -2.07
N ILE A 138 -8.67 0.77 -2.24
CA ILE A 138 -7.98 2.01 -1.85
C ILE A 138 -7.69 1.94 -0.34
N GLY A 139 -6.48 2.29 0.07
CA GLY A 139 -6.00 2.13 1.43
C GLY A 139 -5.35 0.78 1.75
N SER A 140 -5.42 -0.21 0.83
CA SER A 140 -4.71 -1.49 1.03
C SER A 140 -3.21 -1.31 1.00
N ARG A 141 -2.52 -2.06 1.85
CA ARG A 141 -1.07 -2.07 1.98
C ARG A 141 -0.51 -3.40 1.49
N LEU A 142 0.60 -3.35 0.77
CA LEU A 142 1.32 -4.53 0.28
C LEU A 142 2.81 -4.36 0.56
N PRO A 143 3.55 -5.42 0.88
CA PRO A 143 4.99 -5.33 1.05
C PRO A 143 5.68 -4.85 -0.23
N ALA A 144 6.56 -3.85 -0.13
CA ALA A 144 7.24 -3.31 -1.30
C ALA A 144 8.21 -4.31 -1.94
N TYR A 145 8.82 -5.19 -1.14
CA TYR A 145 9.83 -6.13 -1.63
C TYR A 145 9.31 -7.18 -2.62
N CYS A 146 8.03 -7.58 -2.52
CA CYS A 146 7.45 -8.66 -3.33
C CYS A 146 6.31 -8.21 -4.25
N SER A 147 5.85 -6.97 -4.14
CA SER A 147 4.85 -6.42 -5.05
C SER A 147 5.50 -5.76 -6.28
N ALA A 148 4.84 -5.85 -7.45
CA ALA A 148 5.30 -5.16 -8.65
C ALA A 148 5.35 -3.63 -8.44
N ASN A 149 4.33 -3.06 -7.79
CA ASN A 149 4.28 -1.64 -7.43
C ASN A 149 5.48 -1.24 -6.56
N GLY A 150 5.82 -2.03 -5.55
CA GLY A 150 6.93 -1.72 -4.66
C GLY A 150 8.28 -1.77 -5.37
N ARG A 151 8.51 -2.77 -6.21
CA ARG A 151 9.75 -2.87 -7.01
C ARG A 151 9.88 -1.69 -7.98
N ALA A 152 8.78 -1.25 -8.58
CA ALA A 152 8.77 -0.07 -9.45
C ALA A 152 9.11 1.20 -8.66
N LEU A 153 8.55 1.39 -7.47
CA LEU A 153 8.82 2.54 -6.60
C LEU A 153 10.27 2.57 -6.07
N LEU A 154 10.82 1.39 -5.75
CA LEU A 154 12.18 1.25 -5.22
C LEU A 154 13.27 1.28 -6.31
N SER A 155 12.90 1.29 -7.58
CA SER A 155 13.85 1.08 -8.69
C SER A 155 14.96 2.14 -8.76
N GLU A 156 14.73 3.38 -8.32
CA GLU A 156 15.73 4.45 -8.29
C GLU A 156 16.49 4.58 -6.97
N TRP A 157 16.11 3.82 -5.96
CA TRP A 157 16.83 3.84 -4.70
C TRP A 157 18.22 3.24 -4.87
N SER A 158 19.19 3.71 -4.08
CA SER A 158 20.49 3.07 -4.04
C SER A 158 20.38 1.63 -3.49
N ASP A 159 21.27 0.76 -3.91
CA ASP A 159 21.29 -0.61 -3.39
C ASP A 159 21.49 -0.65 -1.87
N ALA A 160 22.24 0.29 -1.33
CA ALA A 160 22.47 0.43 0.11
C ALA A 160 21.15 0.78 0.85
N ASP A 161 20.35 1.68 0.28
CA ASP A 161 19.06 2.07 0.87
C ASP A 161 18.04 0.94 0.77
N ILE A 162 18.00 0.23 -0.36
CA ILE A 162 17.16 -0.96 -0.51
C ILE A 162 17.55 -2.03 0.52
N GLN A 163 18.84 -2.30 0.67
CA GLN A 163 19.31 -3.28 1.67
C GLN A 163 18.98 -2.85 3.10
N ARG A 164 19.04 -1.55 3.40
CA ARG A 164 18.64 -1.00 4.70
C ARG A 164 17.15 -1.21 4.94
N LEU A 165 16.30 -0.90 3.93
CA LEU A 165 14.87 -1.14 3.98
C LEU A 165 14.56 -2.62 4.24
N LEU A 166 15.19 -3.54 3.50
CA LEU A 166 14.97 -4.98 3.63
C LEU A 166 15.42 -5.55 4.98
N LYS A 167 16.42 -4.94 5.63
CA LYS A 167 16.84 -5.32 7.00
C LYS A 167 15.85 -4.85 8.07
N GLN A 168 15.16 -3.75 7.83
CA GLN A 168 14.20 -3.17 8.78
C GLN A 168 12.79 -3.74 8.59
N ALA A 169 12.44 -4.14 7.37
CA ALA A 169 11.14 -4.68 7.03
C ALA A 169 11.03 -6.18 7.37
N PRO A 170 9.91 -6.64 7.91
CA PRO A 170 9.69 -8.07 8.11
C PRO A 170 9.44 -8.76 6.76
N ILE A 171 10.45 -9.46 6.25
CA ILE A 171 10.29 -10.27 5.03
C ILE A 171 9.54 -11.55 5.41
N ARG A 172 8.34 -11.72 4.86
CA ARG A 172 7.47 -12.88 5.09
C ARG A 172 7.22 -13.62 3.79
N ARG A 173 7.12 -14.94 3.85
CA ARG A 173 6.66 -15.75 2.73
C ARG A 173 5.13 -15.71 2.68
N LEU A 174 4.57 -14.97 1.73
CA LEU A 174 3.12 -14.85 1.54
C LEU A 174 2.57 -16.02 0.72
N THR A 175 3.34 -16.48 -0.26
CA THR A 175 3.03 -17.65 -1.11
C THR A 175 4.29 -18.52 -1.28
N ALA A 176 4.13 -19.67 -1.93
CA ALA A 176 5.28 -20.50 -2.30
C ALA A 176 6.25 -19.80 -3.28
N TYR A 177 5.76 -18.80 -4.01
CA TYR A 177 6.53 -18.05 -5.02
C TYR A 177 7.20 -16.80 -4.47
N THR A 178 6.86 -16.36 -3.25
CA THR A 178 7.44 -15.15 -2.65
C THR A 178 8.94 -15.26 -2.52
N LYS A 179 9.67 -14.33 -3.15
CA LYS A 179 11.12 -14.18 -2.95
C LYS A 179 11.38 -13.59 -1.57
N THR A 180 12.14 -14.31 -0.75
CA THR A 180 12.47 -13.93 0.63
C THR A 180 13.95 -13.66 0.84
N ASN A 181 14.79 -13.98 -0.15
CA ASN A 181 16.21 -13.70 -0.10
C ASN A 181 16.48 -12.27 -0.57
N GLY A 182 17.19 -11.48 0.23
CA GLY A 182 17.49 -10.08 -0.08
C GLY A 182 18.26 -9.86 -1.37
N SER A 183 19.14 -10.81 -1.77
CA SER A 183 19.88 -10.74 -3.04
C SER A 183 18.95 -10.91 -4.25
N ASP A 184 17.97 -11.82 -4.15
CA ASP A 184 17.01 -12.08 -5.22
C ASP A 184 16.05 -10.90 -5.36
N ILE A 185 15.59 -10.34 -4.24
CA ILE A 185 14.75 -9.14 -4.22
C ILE A 185 15.49 -7.96 -4.87
N LEU A 186 16.75 -7.73 -4.48
CA LEU A 186 17.57 -6.67 -5.04
C LEU A 186 17.80 -6.85 -6.56
N LYS A 187 17.99 -8.08 -7.01
CA LYS A 187 18.11 -8.42 -8.44
C LYS A 187 16.84 -8.02 -9.22
N GLU A 188 15.66 -8.34 -8.69
CA GLU A 188 14.39 -7.96 -9.31
C GLU A 188 14.22 -6.42 -9.37
N ILE A 189 14.57 -5.71 -8.29
CA ILE A 189 14.48 -4.23 -8.28
C ILE A 189 15.47 -3.62 -9.27
N ARG A 190 16.71 -4.13 -9.35
CA ARG A 190 17.70 -3.67 -10.33
C ARG A 190 17.25 -3.91 -11.78
N ALA A 191 16.57 -5.02 -12.05
CA ALA A 191 16.04 -5.30 -13.39
C ALA A 191 15.06 -4.21 -13.85
N VAL A 192 14.28 -3.62 -12.94
CA VAL A 192 13.37 -2.52 -13.28
C VAL A 192 14.11 -1.29 -13.83
N ARG A 193 15.34 -1.00 -13.35
CA ARG A 193 16.15 0.14 -13.82
C ARG A 193 16.47 0.07 -15.31
N THR A 194 16.66 -1.15 -15.83
CA THR A 194 17.05 -1.38 -17.22
C THR A 194 15.87 -1.67 -18.12
N GLN A 195 14.88 -2.42 -17.65
CA GLN A 195 13.72 -2.82 -18.46
C GLN A 195 12.52 -1.86 -18.36
N GLY A 196 12.49 -0.97 -17.34
CA GLY A 196 11.44 0.03 -17.16
C GLY A 196 10.16 -0.47 -16.49
N TYR A 197 10.04 -1.75 -16.17
CA TYR A 197 8.86 -2.34 -15.54
C TYR A 197 9.23 -3.38 -14.48
N ALA A 198 8.34 -3.62 -13.55
CA ALA A 198 8.42 -4.69 -12.55
C ALA A 198 7.36 -5.75 -12.82
N LEU A 199 7.68 -7.00 -12.52
CA LEU A 199 6.74 -8.11 -12.56
C LEU A 199 6.55 -8.69 -11.16
N ASN A 200 5.33 -9.13 -10.89
CA ASN A 200 4.98 -10.00 -9.78
C ASN A 200 4.28 -11.23 -10.36
N ASP A 201 4.84 -12.41 -10.13
CA ASP A 201 4.24 -13.68 -10.52
C ASP A 201 3.83 -14.44 -9.26
N GLN A 202 2.61 -14.19 -8.80
CA GLN A 202 1.99 -14.89 -7.67
C GLN A 202 2.74 -14.75 -6.34
N GLU A 203 3.67 -13.78 -6.20
CA GLU A 203 4.45 -13.62 -4.98
C GLU A 203 3.64 -13.03 -3.82
N VAL A 204 2.63 -12.21 -4.12
CA VAL A 204 1.73 -11.60 -3.12
C VAL A 204 0.53 -12.49 -2.86
N GLU A 205 -0.06 -13.04 -3.92
CA GLU A 205 -1.26 -13.85 -3.89
C GLU A 205 -1.22 -14.88 -5.02
N ILE A 206 -1.53 -16.15 -4.70
CA ILE A 206 -1.61 -17.22 -5.70
C ILE A 206 -2.69 -16.88 -6.72
N GLY A 207 -2.34 -17.06 -7.99
CA GLY A 207 -3.26 -16.76 -9.10
C GLY A 207 -3.27 -15.29 -9.53
N VAL A 208 -2.56 -14.39 -8.86
CA VAL A 208 -2.47 -12.98 -9.26
C VAL A 208 -1.11 -12.68 -9.85
N ARG A 209 -1.11 -12.19 -11.09
CA ARG A 209 0.06 -11.69 -11.80
C ARG A 209 -0.10 -10.21 -12.07
N THR A 210 0.97 -9.46 -11.91
CA THR A 210 0.92 -7.99 -12.02
C THR A 210 2.17 -7.47 -12.72
N ILE A 211 1.97 -6.56 -13.68
CA ILE A 211 3.03 -5.71 -14.22
C ILE A 211 2.85 -4.29 -13.69
N ALA A 212 3.95 -3.64 -13.32
CA ALA A 212 3.93 -2.26 -12.84
C ALA A 212 5.05 -1.43 -13.46
N VAL A 213 4.78 -0.14 -13.64
CA VAL A 213 5.74 0.85 -14.12
C VAL A 213 5.85 2.00 -13.12
N PRO A 214 7.01 2.63 -12.96
CA PRO A 214 7.14 3.85 -12.19
C PRO A 214 6.43 5.00 -12.90
N VAL A 215 5.78 5.88 -12.13
CA VAL A 215 5.14 7.12 -12.60
C VAL A 215 5.97 8.29 -12.08
N ARG A 216 6.35 9.19 -12.98
CA ARG A 216 7.26 10.29 -12.70
C ARG A 216 6.55 11.64 -12.70
N SER A 217 7.01 12.52 -11.84
CA SER A 217 6.68 13.93 -11.91
C SER A 217 7.45 14.62 -13.05
N ARG A 218 7.11 15.87 -13.33
CA ARG A 218 7.87 16.71 -14.29
C ARG A 218 9.34 16.89 -13.91
N SER A 219 9.69 16.77 -12.65
CA SER A 219 11.09 16.80 -12.20
C SER A 219 11.84 15.48 -12.42
N GLY A 220 11.19 14.45 -12.96
CA GLY A 220 11.74 13.11 -13.21
C GLY A 220 11.70 12.18 -11.99
N GLN A 221 11.29 12.66 -10.83
CA GLN A 221 11.22 11.83 -9.61
C GLN A 221 10.05 10.84 -9.68
N ILE A 222 10.25 9.61 -9.23
CA ILE A 222 9.17 8.64 -9.06
C ILE A 222 8.26 9.09 -7.90
N VAL A 223 7.01 9.39 -8.21
CA VAL A 223 6.00 9.84 -7.24
C VAL A 223 4.92 8.79 -6.96
N ALA A 224 4.76 7.83 -7.87
CA ALA A 224 3.82 6.72 -7.74
C ALA A 224 4.27 5.54 -8.62
N SER A 225 3.53 4.44 -8.55
CA SER A 225 3.60 3.34 -9.50
C SER A 225 2.22 3.04 -10.05
N LEU A 226 2.15 2.70 -11.34
CA LEU A 226 0.94 2.25 -12.02
C LEU A 226 1.06 0.76 -12.30
N SER A 227 0.05 -0.02 -11.97
CA SER A 227 0.05 -1.46 -12.24
C SER A 227 -1.21 -1.94 -12.93
N MET A 228 -1.06 -3.03 -13.68
CA MET A 228 -2.13 -3.78 -14.31
C MET A 228 -2.02 -5.26 -13.92
N SER A 229 -3.13 -5.85 -13.50
CA SER A 229 -3.19 -7.26 -13.10
C SER A 229 -3.79 -8.11 -14.20
N ALA A 230 -3.23 -9.32 -14.38
CA ALA A 230 -3.77 -10.34 -15.27
C ALA A 230 -4.30 -11.53 -14.46
N PRO A 231 -5.38 -12.21 -14.91
CA PRO A 231 -5.83 -13.45 -14.31
C PRO A 231 -4.81 -14.56 -14.56
N PRO A 232 -4.80 -15.60 -13.72
CA PRO A 232 -3.83 -16.69 -13.79
C PRO A 232 -4.01 -17.55 -15.06
N GLU A 233 -5.25 -17.66 -15.53
CA GLU A 233 -5.59 -18.52 -16.66
C GLU A 233 -5.04 -17.98 -17.99
N GLY A 234 -4.13 -18.75 -18.60
CA GLY A 234 -3.53 -18.42 -19.90
C GLY A 234 -2.47 -17.33 -19.89
N SER A 235 -2.04 -16.84 -18.72
CA SER A 235 -1.00 -15.82 -18.63
C SER A 235 0.25 -16.37 -17.92
N ASP A 236 1.29 -16.65 -18.69
CA ASP A 236 2.65 -16.73 -18.18
C ASP A 236 3.24 -15.30 -18.05
N SER A 237 4.43 -15.19 -17.49
CA SER A 237 5.13 -13.90 -17.36
C SER A 237 5.36 -13.21 -18.71
N LYS A 238 5.47 -13.97 -19.81
CA LYS A 238 5.60 -13.44 -21.18
C LYS A 238 4.31 -12.74 -21.66
N ASN A 239 3.17 -13.26 -21.26
CA ASN A 239 1.88 -12.65 -21.59
C ASN A 239 1.61 -11.36 -20.77
N LEU A 240 2.19 -11.22 -19.57
CA LEU A 240 2.16 -9.96 -18.83
C LEU A 240 2.88 -8.84 -19.57
N ILE A 241 4.03 -9.12 -20.17
CA ILE A 241 4.80 -8.12 -20.91
C ILE A 241 4.01 -7.58 -22.11
N LYS A 242 3.10 -8.35 -22.69
CA LYS A 242 2.21 -7.88 -23.78
C LYS A 242 1.25 -6.77 -23.32
N LEU A 243 1.04 -6.60 -22.00
CA LEU A 243 0.25 -5.52 -21.43
C LEU A 243 1.04 -4.21 -21.28
N LEU A 244 2.36 -4.25 -21.42
CA LEU A 244 3.23 -3.09 -21.21
C LEU A 244 2.84 -1.87 -22.07
N PRO A 245 2.51 -2.01 -23.37
CA PRO A 245 2.09 -0.86 -24.19
C PRO A 245 0.85 -0.15 -23.62
N GLU A 246 -0.10 -0.89 -23.07
CA GLU A 246 -1.31 -0.34 -22.47
C GLU A 246 -1.04 0.38 -21.14
N VAL A 247 -0.15 -0.22 -20.33
CA VAL A 247 0.28 0.38 -19.06
C VAL A 247 1.10 1.65 -19.33
N ASP A 248 2.00 1.63 -20.32
CA ASP A 248 2.82 2.78 -20.70
C ASP A 248 1.97 3.93 -21.30
N ALA A 249 0.97 3.62 -22.11
CA ALA A 249 0.05 4.62 -22.61
C ALA A 249 -0.73 5.31 -21.49
N ALA A 250 -1.20 4.54 -20.49
CA ALA A 250 -1.86 5.09 -19.32
C ALA A 250 -0.88 5.90 -18.44
N ARG A 251 0.37 5.40 -18.23
CA ARG A 251 1.43 6.12 -17.52
C ARG A 251 1.72 7.49 -18.16
N SER A 252 1.93 7.53 -19.48
CA SER A 252 2.23 8.77 -20.19
C SER A 252 1.11 9.80 -20.04
N ARG A 253 -0.16 9.37 -20.05
CA ARG A 253 -1.31 10.25 -19.78
C ARG A 253 -1.31 10.78 -18.35
N ILE A 254 -0.96 9.94 -17.37
CA ILE A 254 -0.85 10.35 -15.96
C ILE A 254 0.27 11.37 -15.79
N GLU A 255 1.47 11.08 -16.31
CA GLU A 255 2.64 11.94 -16.20
C GLU A 255 2.42 13.31 -16.87
N ALA A 256 1.63 13.37 -17.94
CA ALA A 256 1.25 14.63 -18.58
C ALA A 256 0.36 15.54 -17.69
N THR A 257 -0.26 15.00 -16.65
CA THR A 257 -1.12 15.74 -15.71
C THR A 257 -0.41 16.17 -14.42
N LEU A 258 0.82 15.64 -14.19
CA LEU A 258 1.64 15.94 -13.02
C LEU A 258 2.61 17.11 -13.29
#